data_b3a658e52c5df0dbad41c272fb4f2d6c
#
_entry.id   b3a658e52c5df0dbad41c272fb4f2d6c
#
_cell.length_a   1.000
_cell.length_b   1.000
_cell.length_c   1.000
_cell.angle_alpha   90.00
_cell.angle_beta   90.00
_cell.angle_gamma   90.00
#
_symmetry.space_group_name_H-M   'P 1'
#
loop_
_entity.id
_entity.type
_entity.pdbx_description
1 polymer ?
#
loop_
_entity_poly.entity_id
_entity_poly.type
_entity_poly.pdbx_seq_one_letter_code
_entity_poly.pdbx_strand_id
1 'polypeptide(L)' 'MRKEFCEKDNILITYTENDVCFEDCKTADAVLLANDGTVIHSNFNNEKTEYYKDYFKRIYSTITSFRSFDSL' A
#
# COMPACT_ATOMS: atom_id res chain seq x y z
N MET A 1 -6.77 -12.54 3.88
CA MET A 1 -5.65 -12.83 2.97
C MET A 1 -5.24 -11.59 2.20
N ARG A 2 -3.93 -11.33 2.12
CA ARG A 2 -3.41 -10.15 1.44
C ARG A 2 -3.31 -10.41 -0.06
N LYS A 3 -3.78 -9.47 -0.89
CA LYS A 3 -3.75 -9.60 -2.35
C LYS A 3 -2.76 -8.63 -2.97
N GLU A 4 -2.16 -9.04 -4.08
CA GLU A 4 -1.24 -8.19 -4.81
C GLU A 4 -2.01 -7.22 -5.70
N PHE A 5 -1.68 -5.93 -5.60
CA PHE A 5 -2.22 -4.90 -6.49
C PHE A 5 -1.33 -4.74 -7.72
N CYS A 6 -0.05 -4.46 -7.49
CA CYS A 6 0.95 -4.41 -8.57
C CYS A 6 2.35 -4.40 -7.98
N GLU A 7 3.33 -4.61 -8.86
CA GLU A 7 4.74 -4.42 -8.52
C GLU A 7 5.35 -3.53 -9.59
N LYS A 8 6.02 -2.46 -9.17
CA LYS A 8 6.66 -1.52 -10.08
C LYS A 8 7.90 -0.93 -9.41
N ASP A 9 9.01 -0.88 -10.15
CA ASP A 9 10.29 -0.31 -9.68
C ASP A 9 10.74 -0.95 -8.35
N ASN A 10 10.54 -2.25 -8.20
CA ASN A 10 10.85 -3.04 -7.01
C ASN A 10 9.97 -2.70 -5.80
N ILE A 11 8.85 -2.01 -6.01
CA ILE A 11 7.87 -1.75 -4.94
C ILE A 11 6.67 -2.64 -5.18
N LEU A 12 6.42 -3.53 -4.23
CA LEU A 12 5.26 -4.41 -4.25
C LEU A 12 4.13 -3.76 -3.45
N ILE A 13 2.97 -3.60 -4.08
CA ILE A 13 1.79 -3.02 -3.43
C ILE A 13 0.79 -4.15 -3.22
N THR A 14 0.44 -4.38 -1.97
CA THR A 14 -0.55 -5.38 -1.59
C THR A 14 -1.65 -4.73 -0.75
N TYR A 15 -2.80 -5.39 -0.65
CA TYR A 15 -3.94 -4.83 0.08
C TYR A 15 -4.77 -5.93 0.71
N THR A 16 -5.52 -5.52 1.75
CA THR A 16 -6.61 -6.29 2.33
C THR A 16 -7.85 -5.41 2.33
N GLU A 17 -8.92 -5.87 2.94
CA GLU A 17 -10.12 -5.03 3.10
C GLU A 17 -9.87 -3.82 3.98
N ASN A 18 -8.83 -3.87 4.82
CA ASN A 18 -8.60 -2.88 5.87
C ASN A 18 -7.36 -2.01 5.67
N ASP A 19 -6.46 -2.41 4.78
CA ASP A 19 -5.17 -1.72 4.67
C ASP A 19 -4.53 -1.89 3.30
N VAL A 20 -3.44 -1.12 3.09
CA VAL A 20 -2.59 -1.20 1.90
C VAL A 20 -1.14 -1.18 2.37
N CYS A 21 -0.32 -2.05 1.79
CA CYS A 21 1.11 -2.15 2.12
C CYS A 21 1.96 -1.84 0.89
N PHE A 22 2.99 -1.02 1.08
CA PHE A 22 4.03 -0.76 0.09
C PHE A 22 5.31 -1.39 0.63
N GLU A 23 5.89 -2.31 -0.11
CA GLU A 23 7.10 -3.01 0.32
C GLU A 23 8.21 -2.84 -0.72
N ASP A 24 9.39 -2.42 -0.25
CA ASP A 24 10.59 -2.36 -1.10
C ASP A 24 11.19 -3.77 -1.15
N CYS A 25 11.12 -4.40 -2.32
CA CYS A 25 11.57 -5.79 -2.50
C CYS A 25 13.08 -5.94 -2.37
N LYS A 26 13.85 -4.86 -2.47
CA LYS A 26 15.31 -4.91 -2.33
C LYS A 26 15.75 -4.85 -0.87
N THR A 27 15.07 -4.08 -0.03
CA THR A 27 15.47 -3.84 1.35
C THR A 27 14.58 -4.51 2.36
N ALA A 28 13.39 -4.95 1.91
CA ALA A 28 12.31 -5.48 2.76
C ALA A 28 11.71 -4.43 3.70
N ASP A 29 12.04 -3.15 3.52
CA ASP A 29 11.35 -2.08 4.24
C ASP A 29 9.92 -1.96 3.71
N ALA A 30 8.99 -1.64 4.61
CA ALA A 30 7.58 -1.58 4.23
C ALA A 30 6.86 -0.50 5.02
N VAL A 31 5.77 0.01 4.46
CA VAL A 31 4.83 0.86 5.17
C VAL A 31 3.43 0.26 5.01
N LEU A 32 2.73 0.16 6.13
CA LEU A 32 1.36 -0.34 6.17
C LEU A 32 0.44 0.82 6.52
N LEU A 33 -0.53 1.08 5.65
CA LEU A 33 -1.45 2.21 5.79
C LEU A 33 -2.89 1.70 5.94
N ALA A 34 -3.61 2.27 6.91
CA ALA A 34 -5.02 2.03 7.04
C ALA A 34 -5.77 2.72 5.89
N ASN A 35 -7.04 2.38 5.70
CA ASN A 35 -7.85 2.92 4.60
C ASN A 35 -8.01 4.45 4.64
N ASP A 36 -7.87 5.06 5.80
CA ASP A 36 -7.93 6.52 5.95
C ASP A 36 -6.58 7.19 5.73
N GLY A 37 -5.54 6.42 5.40
CA GLY A 37 -4.19 6.93 5.17
C GLY A 37 -3.33 6.99 6.42
N THR A 38 -3.83 6.55 7.58
CA THR A 38 -3.04 6.51 8.81
C THR A 38 -1.96 5.46 8.72
N VAL A 39 -0.73 5.79 9.11
CA VAL A 39 0.37 4.84 9.16
C VAL A 39 0.17 3.90 10.34
N ILE A 40 -0.01 2.61 10.04
CA ILE A 40 -0.10 1.57 11.07
C ILE A 40 1.31 1.16 11.49
N HIS A 41 2.21 1.00 10.51
CA HIS A 41 3.59 0.60 10.74
C HIS A 41 4.44 1.05 9.56
N SER A 42 5.68 1.47 9.84
CA SER A 42 6.63 1.80 8.77
C SER A 42 8.05 1.61 9.27
N ASN A 43 8.90 0.96 8.47
CA ASN A 43 10.34 0.97 8.67
C ASN A 43 11.05 1.89 7.67
N PHE A 44 10.34 2.58 6.82
CA PHE A 44 10.94 3.63 5.99
C PHE A 44 11.25 4.84 6.86
N ASN A 45 12.17 5.70 6.39
CA ASN A 45 12.38 7.00 7.02
C ASN A 45 11.14 7.89 6.81
N ASN A 46 11.10 9.04 7.50
CA ASN A 46 9.94 9.93 7.45
C ASN A 46 9.65 10.42 6.03
N GLU A 47 10.69 10.75 5.27
CA GLU A 47 10.54 11.26 3.91
C GLU A 47 9.87 10.23 2.99
N LYS A 48 10.34 8.99 3.04
CA LYS A 48 9.76 7.91 2.24
C LYS A 48 8.36 7.55 2.70
N THR A 49 8.13 7.54 4.00
CA THR A 49 6.80 7.27 4.55
C THR A 49 5.79 8.30 4.01
N GLU A 50 6.15 9.59 4.01
CA GLU A 50 5.28 10.62 3.46
C GLU A 50 5.09 10.46 1.96
N TYR A 51 6.12 10.05 1.24
CA TYR A 51 6.01 9.78 -0.19
C TYR A 51 4.95 8.70 -0.47
N TYR A 52 4.98 7.60 0.29
CA TYR A 52 4.01 6.52 0.09
C TYR A 52 2.60 6.88 0.56
N LYS A 53 2.48 7.76 1.58
CA LYS A 53 1.16 8.27 1.96
C LYS A 53 0.53 9.06 0.81
N ASP A 54 1.31 9.90 0.13
CA ASP A 54 0.83 10.64 -1.04
C ASP A 54 0.50 9.71 -2.20
N TYR A 55 1.35 8.74 -2.43
CA TYR A 55 1.12 7.71 -3.46
C TYR A 55 -0.19 6.97 -3.19
N PHE A 56 -0.41 6.58 -1.94
CA PHE A 56 -1.62 5.89 -1.50
C PHE A 56 -2.87 6.70 -1.88
N LYS A 57 -2.86 8.00 -1.62
CA LYS A 57 -4.00 8.86 -1.96
C LYS A 57 -4.33 8.83 -3.45
N ARG A 58 -3.30 8.76 -4.29
CA ARG A 58 -3.49 8.76 -5.75
C ARG A 58 -4.04 7.45 -6.28
N ILE A 59 -3.74 6.34 -5.63
CA ILE A 59 -4.16 5.01 -6.13
C ILE A 59 -5.34 4.42 -5.37
N TYR A 60 -5.80 5.07 -4.31
CA TYR A 60 -6.80 4.50 -3.41
C TYR A 60 -8.11 4.16 -4.13
N SER A 61 -8.57 5.01 -5.05
CA SER A 61 -9.79 4.74 -5.80
C SER A 61 -9.66 3.48 -6.65
N THR A 62 -8.47 3.25 -7.23
CA THR A 62 -8.21 2.04 -8.02
C THR A 62 -8.19 0.80 -7.15
N ILE A 63 -7.59 0.90 -5.95
CA ILE A 63 -7.59 -0.20 -4.98
C ILE A 63 -9.02 -0.52 -4.55
N THR A 64 -9.84 0.50 -4.31
CA THR A 64 -11.25 0.32 -3.97
C THR A 64 -11.99 -0.43 -5.07
N SER A 65 -11.70 -0.12 -6.34
CA SER A 65 -12.27 -0.84 -7.48
C SER A 65 -11.84 -2.30 -7.48
N PHE A 66 -10.58 -2.58 -7.20
CA PHE A 66 -10.08 -3.95 -7.09
C PHE A 66 -10.78 -4.72 -5.98
N ARG A 67 -11.01 -4.08 -4.83
CA ARG A 67 -11.73 -4.70 -3.72
C ARG A 67 -13.16 -5.07 -4.12
N SER A 68 -13.82 -4.20 -4.87
CA SER A 68 -15.18 -4.48 -5.37
C SER A 68 -15.19 -5.67 -6.30
N PHE A 69 -14.18 -5.82 -7.14
CA PHE A 69 -14.02 -6.98 -8.02
C PHE A 69 -13.86 -8.25 -7.22
N ASP A 70 -13.03 -8.21 -6.18
CA ASP A 70 -12.76 -9.38 -5.34
C ASP A 70 -14.00 -9.85 -4.58
N SER A 71 -14.98 -8.95 -4.37
CA SER A 71 -16.21 -9.24 -3.63
C SER A 71 -17.31 -9.85 -4.51
N LEU A 72 -17.11 -9.94 -5.81
CA LEU A 72 -18.10 -10.50 -6.75
C LEU A 72 -18.03 -12.06 -6.83
#